data_b6e353db47ab12b55d32639415048aff
#
_entry.id   b6e353db47ab12b55d32639415048aff
#
_cell.length_a   1.000
_cell.length_b   1.000
_cell.length_c   1.000
_cell.angle_alpha   90.00
_cell.angle_beta   90.00
_cell.angle_gamma   90.00
#
_symmetry.space_group_name_H-M   'P 1'
#
loop_
_entity.id
_entity.type
_entity.pdbx_description
1 polymer ?
#
loop_
_entity_poly.entity_id
_entity_poly.type
_entity_poly.pdbx_seq_one_letter_code
_entity_poly.pdbx_strand_id
1 'polypeptide(L)'
;VEGMQDRLDVHGVKGHRDAVIDGMTVDVKSCSSYAFKKFKEGRLREDDPFGYISQLSSYVYAGKDDPLVTNKTQGAFLAVDKQNGHICLDVYDFTEELKDKETEIKNIVKMVEGKLPRKKLDPVPQSKTSDNKKLGMVCSYCEYKQSCWENLRTFIYSYGPEYLVEVNTEPKVPEVFT
;
A
#
# COMPACT_ATOMS: atom_id res chain seq x y z
N VAL A 1 -10.70 -15.90 -21.07
CA VAL A 1 -10.23 -15.25 -19.83
C VAL A 1 -11.46 -14.58 -19.24
N GLU A 2 -12.11 -15.24 -18.31
CA GLU A 2 -13.16 -14.58 -17.52
C GLU A 2 -12.45 -13.77 -16.44
N GLY A 3 -12.61 -12.46 -16.46
CA GLY A 3 -11.92 -11.50 -15.60
C GLY A 3 -12.43 -11.50 -14.16
N MET A 4 -12.43 -12.64 -13.50
CA MET A 4 -12.64 -12.73 -12.06
C MET A 4 -11.27 -12.86 -11.39
N GLN A 5 -10.93 -11.89 -10.53
CA GLN A 5 -9.77 -11.99 -9.67
C GLN A 5 -9.84 -13.25 -8.82
N ASP A 6 -8.73 -13.98 -8.74
CA ASP A 6 -8.65 -15.18 -7.91
C ASP A 6 -8.69 -14.82 -6.43
N ARG A 7 -9.60 -15.47 -5.70
CA ARG A 7 -9.65 -15.34 -4.25
C ARG A 7 -8.61 -16.23 -3.59
N LEU A 8 -7.77 -15.64 -2.79
CA LEU A 8 -6.79 -16.31 -1.97
C LEU A 8 -7.20 -16.20 -0.49
N ASP A 9 -6.98 -17.27 0.27
CA ASP A 9 -7.19 -17.28 1.72
C ASP A 9 -6.02 -18.01 2.37
N VAL A 10 -5.34 -17.32 3.27
CA VAL A 10 -4.26 -17.89 4.06
C VAL A 10 -4.50 -17.56 5.52
N HIS A 11 -4.79 -18.60 6.31
CA HIS A 11 -5.09 -18.46 7.74
C HIS A 11 -6.20 -17.43 8.06
N GLY A 12 -7.21 -17.31 7.16
CA GLY A 12 -8.30 -16.36 7.30
C GLY A 12 -8.01 -14.94 6.77
N VAL A 13 -6.77 -14.67 6.37
CA VAL A 13 -6.44 -13.43 5.63
C VAL A 13 -6.82 -13.62 4.17
N LYS A 14 -7.77 -12.81 3.72
CA LYS A 14 -8.31 -12.88 2.37
C LYS A 14 -7.67 -11.82 1.48
N GLY A 15 -7.39 -12.20 0.22
CA GLY A 15 -6.89 -11.30 -0.79
C GLY A 15 -7.39 -11.70 -2.18
N HIS A 16 -7.14 -10.83 -3.16
CA HIS A 16 -7.47 -11.08 -4.54
C HIS A 16 -6.21 -10.89 -5.39
N ARG A 17 -5.78 -11.95 -6.04
CA ARG A 17 -4.69 -11.93 -7.00
C ARG A 17 -5.23 -11.47 -8.35
N ASP A 18 -4.55 -10.53 -9.00
CA ASP A 18 -5.01 -10.01 -10.29
C ASP A 18 -4.81 -11.01 -11.42
N ALA A 19 -3.64 -11.66 -11.52
CA ALA A 19 -3.35 -12.59 -12.59
C ALA A 19 -2.24 -13.60 -12.24
N VAL A 20 -2.20 -14.69 -13.03
CA VAL A 20 -1.02 -15.52 -13.23
C VAL A 20 -0.65 -15.41 -14.71
N ILE A 21 0.57 -14.99 -15.00
CA ILE A 21 1.08 -14.82 -16.36
C ILE A 21 2.36 -15.66 -16.48
N ASP A 22 2.38 -16.57 -17.43
CA ASP A 22 3.50 -17.52 -17.67
C ASP A 22 3.94 -18.24 -16.38
N GLY A 23 2.96 -18.62 -15.56
CA GLY A 23 3.18 -19.31 -14.29
C GLY A 23 3.68 -18.45 -13.13
N MET A 24 3.76 -17.14 -13.30
CA MET A 24 4.17 -16.19 -12.25
C MET A 24 2.98 -15.39 -11.73
N THR A 25 2.92 -15.19 -10.43
CA THR A 25 1.93 -14.29 -9.79
C THR A 25 2.21 -12.85 -10.19
N VAL A 26 1.20 -12.17 -10.71
CA VAL A 26 1.28 -10.78 -11.16
C VAL A 26 0.21 -9.94 -10.50
N ASP A 27 0.60 -8.78 -10.00
CA ASP A 27 -0.28 -7.75 -9.44
C ASP A 27 -0.22 -6.49 -10.33
N VAL A 28 -1.39 -5.96 -10.70
CA VAL A 28 -1.50 -4.86 -11.65
C VAL A 28 -1.64 -3.53 -10.90
N LYS A 29 -0.74 -2.60 -11.15
CA LYS A 29 -0.75 -1.28 -10.51
C LYS A 29 -0.94 -0.15 -11.53
N SER A 30 -2.06 0.56 -11.45
CA SER A 30 -2.28 1.82 -12.16
C SER A 30 -1.75 2.98 -11.32
N CYS A 31 -0.80 3.73 -11.82
CA CYS A 31 -0.08 4.73 -11.02
C CYS A 31 0.21 6.04 -11.77
N SER A 32 0.62 7.06 -11.04
CA SER A 32 1.13 8.31 -11.63
C SER A 32 2.50 8.09 -12.27
N SER A 33 2.90 8.97 -13.20
CA SER A 33 4.23 8.91 -13.82
C SER A 33 5.37 8.97 -12.80
N TYR A 34 5.17 9.63 -11.66
CA TYR A 34 6.15 9.64 -10.56
C TYR A 34 6.32 8.25 -9.93
N ALA A 35 5.21 7.60 -9.58
CA ALA A 35 5.24 6.26 -9.00
C ALA A 35 5.69 5.20 -10.02
N PHE A 36 5.32 5.37 -11.31
CA PHE A 36 5.74 4.50 -12.40
C PHE A 36 7.27 4.38 -12.52
N LYS A 37 8.00 5.48 -12.28
CA LYS A 37 9.48 5.45 -12.30
C LYS A 37 10.06 4.48 -11.29
N LYS A 38 9.43 4.33 -10.09
CA LYS A 38 9.90 3.39 -9.07
C LYS A 38 9.85 1.94 -9.58
N PHE A 39 8.75 1.56 -10.23
CA PHE A 39 8.61 0.24 -10.85
C PHE A 39 9.59 0.06 -12.02
N LYS A 40 9.67 1.04 -12.92
CA LYS A 40 10.56 0.99 -14.09
C LYS A 40 12.04 0.88 -13.72
N GLU A 41 12.45 1.47 -12.61
CA GLU A 41 13.83 1.50 -12.14
C GLU A 41 14.11 0.41 -11.08
N GLY A 42 13.14 -0.46 -10.75
CA GLY A 42 13.28 -1.53 -9.76
C GLY A 42 13.53 -1.02 -8.32
N ARG A 43 13.06 0.18 -8.00
CA ARG A 43 13.35 0.85 -6.72
C ARG A 43 12.19 0.84 -5.71
N LEU A 44 11.17 0.01 -5.95
CA LEU A 44 10.01 0.00 -5.05
C LEU A 44 10.39 -0.44 -3.63
N ARG A 45 11.38 -1.36 -3.47
CA ARG A 45 11.84 -1.78 -2.13
C ARG A 45 12.44 -0.63 -1.30
N GLU A 46 12.95 0.42 -1.93
CA GLU A 46 13.57 1.56 -1.24
C GLU A 46 12.52 2.51 -0.63
N ASP A 47 11.33 2.60 -1.26
CA ASP A 47 10.26 3.49 -0.84
C ASP A 47 8.89 2.89 -1.19
N ASP A 48 8.41 2.01 -0.31
CA ASP A 48 7.12 1.30 -0.42
C ASP A 48 6.20 1.67 0.76
N PRO A 49 5.66 2.89 0.80
CA PRO A 49 4.82 3.32 1.91
C PRO A 49 3.48 2.58 2.02
N PHE A 50 3.06 1.88 0.95
CA PHE A 50 1.80 1.15 0.91
C PHE A 50 1.94 -0.36 1.13
N GLY A 51 3.18 -0.86 1.28
CA GLY A 51 3.45 -2.28 1.53
C GLY A 51 3.16 -3.20 0.34
N TYR A 52 3.32 -2.71 -0.88
CA TYR A 52 3.10 -3.50 -2.11
C TYR A 52 4.00 -4.74 -2.17
N ILE A 53 5.26 -4.62 -1.75
CA ILE A 53 6.21 -5.74 -1.69
C ILE A 53 5.69 -6.84 -0.76
N SER A 54 5.24 -6.48 0.46
CA SER A 54 4.65 -7.43 1.41
C SER A 54 3.35 -8.05 0.87
N GLN A 55 2.51 -7.26 0.18
CA GLN A 55 1.30 -7.74 -0.46
C GLN A 55 1.62 -8.78 -1.53
N LEU A 56 2.54 -8.48 -2.46
CA LEU A 56 2.90 -9.37 -3.55
C LEU A 56 3.55 -10.67 -3.02
N SER A 57 4.45 -10.58 -2.04
CA SER A 57 5.05 -11.77 -1.42
C SER A 57 4.00 -12.65 -0.73
N SER A 58 2.95 -12.05 -0.16
CA SER A 58 1.83 -12.80 0.42
C SER A 58 1.01 -13.52 -0.64
N TYR A 59 0.81 -12.92 -1.83
CA TYR A 59 0.14 -13.58 -2.95
C TYR A 59 0.98 -14.70 -3.55
N VAL A 60 2.30 -14.54 -3.66
CA VAL A 60 3.21 -15.61 -4.07
C VAL A 60 3.14 -16.78 -3.08
N TYR A 61 3.18 -16.51 -1.78
CA TYR A 61 3.03 -17.54 -0.74
C TYR A 61 1.67 -18.26 -0.85
N ALA A 62 0.58 -17.52 -1.01
CA ALA A 62 -0.76 -18.09 -1.13
C ALA A 62 -0.94 -18.98 -2.37
N GLY A 63 -0.19 -18.68 -3.45
CA GLY A 63 -0.18 -19.44 -4.71
C GLY A 63 0.70 -20.69 -4.69
N LYS A 64 1.32 -21.05 -3.57
CA LYS A 64 2.29 -22.16 -3.50
C LYS A 64 1.74 -23.50 -3.98
N ASP A 65 0.47 -23.79 -3.71
CA ASP A 65 -0.21 -25.03 -4.04
C ASP A 65 -1.06 -24.93 -5.32
N ASP A 66 -1.12 -23.74 -5.95
CA ASP A 66 -1.86 -23.52 -7.20
C ASP A 66 -1.10 -24.14 -8.39
N PRO A 67 -1.70 -25.06 -9.16
CA PRO A 67 -1.05 -25.67 -10.31
C PRO A 67 -0.76 -24.68 -11.45
N LEU A 68 -1.46 -23.54 -11.52
CA LEU A 68 -1.21 -22.51 -12.52
C LEU A 68 0.07 -21.72 -12.21
N VAL A 69 0.49 -21.68 -10.95
CA VAL A 69 1.72 -20.99 -10.53
C VAL A 69 2.87 -21.96 -10.58
N THR A 70 3.68 -21.92 -11.61
CA THR A 70 4.88 -22.75 -11.76
C THR A 70 6.12 -22.11 -11.16
N ASN A 71 6.17 -20.78 -11.12
CA ASN A 71 7.20 -20.02 -10.44
C ASN A 71 6.73 -19.69 -9.00
N LYS A 72 7.28 -20.43 -8.03
CA LYS A 72 6.83 -20.37 -6.62
C LYS A 72 7.54 -19.33 -5.76
N THR A 73 8.58 -18.69 -6.27
CA THR A 73 9.41 -17.76 -5.49
C THR A 73 9.41 -16.34 -6.01
N GLN A 74 8.97 -16.13 -7.24
CA GLN A 74 8.95 -14.81 -7.85
C GLN A 74 7.52 -14.31 -8.05
N GLY A 75 7.38 -13.01 -8.03
CA GLY A 75 6.17 -12.30 -8.42
C GLY A 75 6.53 -11.00 -9.13
N ALA A 76 5.58 -10.43 -9.84
CA ALA A 76 5.79 -9.20 -10.58
C ALA A 76 4.68 -8.19 -10.39
N PHE A 77 5.03 -6.91 -10.49
CA PHE A 77 4.09 -5.84 -10.74
C PHE A 77 4.01 -5.53 -12.23
N LEU A 78 2.82 -5.56 -12.79
CA LEU A 78 2.52 -4.96 -14.08
C LEU A 78 2.06 -3.52 -13.85
N ALA A 79 3.01 -2.59 -13.91
CA ALA A 79 2.70 -1.18 -13.66
C ALA A 79 2.28 -0.47 -14.95
N VAL A 80 1.21 0.33 -14.85
CA VAL A 80 0.66 1.15 -15.94
C VAL A 80 0.70 2.62 -15.52
N ASP A 81 1.43 3.44 -16.26
CA ASP A 81 1.37 4.89 -16.14
C ASP A 81 0.05 5.41 -16.70
N LYS A 82 -0.87 5.80 -15.83
CA LYS A 82 -2.20 6.26 -16.23
C LYS A 82 -2.22 7.62 -16.97
N GLN A 83 -1.10 8.34 -16.99
CA GLN A 83 -0.98 9.61 -17.71
C GLN A 83 -0.53 9.40 -19.16
N ASN A 84 0.37 8.44 -19.39
CA ASN A 84 1.01 8.24 -20.67
C ASN A 84 0.71 6.87 -21.31
N GLY A 85 0.07 5.95 -20.58
CA GLY A 85 -0.21 4.60 -21.04
C GLY A 85 1.04 3.70 -21.13
N HIS A 86 2.18 4.12 -20.60
CA HIS A 86 3.38 3.28 -20.57
C HIS A 86 3.18 2.12 -19.61
N ILE A 87 3.76 0.97 -19.96
CA ILE A 87 3.69 -0.26 -19.18
C ILE A 87 5.10 -0.74 -18.89
N CYS A 88 5.33 -1.25 -17.67
CA CYS A 88 6.53 -2.00 -17.35
C CYS A 88 6.20 -3.19 -16.46
N LEU A 89 7.05 -4.21 -16.53
CA LEU A 89 7.04 -5.36 -15.64
C LEU A 89 8.22 -5.24 -14.69
N ASP A 90 7.94 -5.25 -13.38
CA ASP A 90 8.93 -5.17 -12.32
C ASP A 90 8.88 -6.47 -11.50
N VAL A 91 9.93 -7.30 -11.63
CA VAL A 91 9.98 -8.67 -11.09
C VAL A 91 10.80 -8.71 -9.81
N TYR A 92 10.27 -9.39 -8.80
CA TYR A 92 10.87 -9.56 -7.48
C TYR A 92 11.05 -11.03 -7.13
N ASP A 93 12.22 -11.38 -6.58
CA ASP A 93 12.45 -12.65 -5.93
C ASP A 93 12.13 -12.52 -4.43
N PHE A 94 11.37 -13.48 -3.91
CA PHE A 94 10.88 -13.53 -2.54
C PHE A 94 11.40 -14.77 -1.78
N THR A 95 12.41 -15.45 -2.30
CA THR A 95 12.93 -16.70 -1.71
C THR A 95 13.21 -16.57 -0.21
N GLU A 96 13.76 -15.44 0.21
CA GLU A 96 14.07 -15.21 1.63
C GLU A 96 12.82 -14.86 2.44
N GLU A 97 11.98 -13.95 1.93
CA GLU A 97 10.75 -13.52 2.62
C GLU A 97 9.75 -14.68 2.82
N LEU A 98 9.72 -15.61 1.88
CA LEU A 98 8.79 -16.75 1.95
C LEU A 98 9.10 -17.73 3.07
N LYS A 99 10.35 -17.78 3.57
CA LYS A 99 10.74 -18.66 4.68
C LYS A 99 9.94 -18.39 5.96
N ASP A 100 9.66 -17.11 6.23
CA ASP A 100 8.97 -16.68 7.45
C ASP A 100 7.54 -16.16 7.19
N LYS A 101 7.07 -16.18 5.93
CA LYS A 101 5.79 -15.57 5.52
C LYS A 101 4.60 -16.16 6.27
N GLU A 102 4.57 -17.45 6.51
CA GLU A 102 3.49 -18.07 7.28
C GLU A 102 3.41 -17.54 8.70
N THR A 103 4.56 -17.38 9.35
CA THR A 103 4.67 -16.82 10.70
C THR A 103 4.24 -15.36 10.72
N GLU A 104 4.66 -14.57 9.72
CA GLU A 104 4.24 -13.18 9.55
C GLU A 104 2.72 -13.06 9.45
N ILE A 105 2.08 -13.85 8.58
CA ILE A 105 0.61 -13.84 8.39
C ILE A 105 -0.10 -14.24 9.69
N LYS A 106 0.34 -15.30 10.38
CA LYS A 106 -0.24 -15.73 11.66
C LYS A 106 -0.11 -14.66 12.76
N ASN A 107 1.00 -13.91 12.77
CA ASN A 107 1.19 -12.82 13.71
C ASN A 107 0.27 -11.63 13.41
N ILE A 108 0.03 -11.31 12.14
CA ILE A 108 -0.94 -10.29 11.72
C ILE A 108 -2.35 -10.67 12.19
N VAL A 109 -2.77 -11.92 11.99
CA VAL A 109 -4.07 -12.42 12.46
C VAL A 109 -4.21 -12.23 13.97
N LYS A 110 -3.23 -12.66 14.76
CA LYS A 110 -3.23 -12.48 16.21
C LYS A 110 -3.29 -11.00 16.63
N MET A 111 -2.62 -10.11 15.91
CA MET A 111 -2.68 -8.67 16.20
C MET A 111 -4.07 -8.09 15.93
N VAL A 112 -4.74 -8.53 14.88
CA VAL A 112 -6.09 -8.05 14.51
C VAL A 112 -7.15 -8.60 15.44
N GLU A 113 -7.00 -9.82 15.95
CA GLU A 113 -7.92 -10.44 16.94
C GLU A 113 -7.72 -9.84 18.34
N GLY A 114 -6.58 -9.23 18.60
CA GLY A 114 -6.24 -8.62 19.88
C GLY A 114 -6.73 -7.18 20.04
N LYS A 115 -6.23 -6.51 21.08
CA LYS A 115 -6.42 -5.05 21.20
C LYS A 115 -5.60 -4.36 20.12
N LEU A 116 -6.24 -3.46 19.36
CA LEU A 116 -5.55 -2.65 18.36
C LEU A 116 -4.33 -1.95 18.98
N PRO A 117 -3.16 -2.05 18.34
CA PRO A 117 -1.99 -1.34 18.81
C PRO A 117 -2.24 0.17 18.78
N ARG A 118 -1.91 0.85 19.89
CA ARG A 118 -2.07 2.32 20.00
C ARG A 118 -1.01 3.10 19.22
N LYS A 119 -0.12 2.43 18.51
CA LYS A 119 0.97 3.07 17.80
C LYS A 119 0.43 3.79 16.56
N LYS A 120 0.42 5.12 16.61
CA LYS A 120 0.17 5.99 15.47
C LYS A 120 1.50 6.28 14.77
N LEU A 121 1.45 6.52 13.46
CA LEU A 121 2.57 7.09 12.75
C LEU A 121 2.70 8.57 13.13
N ASP A 122 3.93 9.06 13.30
CA ASP A 122 4.16 10.45 13.67
C ASP A 122 3.68 11.41 12.57
N PRO A 123 3.08 12.55 12.94
CA PRO A 123 2.75 13.59 11.97
C PRO A 123 4.02 14.21 11.39
N VAL A 124 3.89 14.70 10.16
CA VAL A 124 4.99 15.35 9.44
C VAL A 124 4.77 16.86 9.36
N PRO A 125 5.82 17.68 9.21
CA PRO A 125 5.65 19.11 8.94
C PRO A 125 4.77 19.33 7.71
N GLN A 126 3.86 20.31 7.78
CA GLN A 126 3.00 20.65 6.63
C GLN A 126 3.83 21.11 5.44
N SER A 127 4.85 21.91 5.69
CA SER A 127 5.84 22.35 4.71
C SER A 127 7.18 22.63 5.41
N LYS A 128 8.22 22.97 4.64
CA LYS A 128 9.55 23.33 5.20
C LYS A 128 9.53 24.58 6.09
N THR A 129 8.54 25.44 5.92
CA THR A 129 8.43 26.75 6.59
C THR A 129 7.20 26.87 7.46
N SER A 130 6.37 25.83 7.57
CA SER A 130 5.16 25.84 8.38
C SER A 130 5.40 25.21 9.74
N ASP A 131 4.88 25.85 10.78
CA ASP A 131 4.83 25.32 12.15
C ASP A 131 3.69 24.31 12.33
N ASN A 132 2.81 24.18 11.33
CA ASN A 132 1.73 23.20 11.33
C ASN A 132 2.26 21.80 11.07
N LYS A 133 1.57 20.79 11.64
CA LYS A 133 1.84 19.38 11.34
C LYS A 133 0.62 18.72 10.72
N LYS A 134 0.86 17.89 9.73
CA LYS A 134 -0.16 17.13 8.99
C LYS A 134 0.06 15.63 9.08
N LEU A 135 -0.94 14.88 8.69
CA LEU A 135 -0.80 13.44 8.50
C LEU A 135 0.23 13.14 7.40
N GLY A 136 1.10 12.19 7.67
CA GLY A 136 1.95 11.59 6.64
C GLY A 136 1.10 10.86 5.58
N MET A 137 1.73 10.50 4.45
CA MET A 137 1.05 9.93 3.29
C MET A 137 0.14 8.74 3.68
N VAL A 138 0.65 7.75 4.39
CA VAL A 138 -0.10 6.53 4.76
C VAL A 138 -1.37 6.88 5.56
N CYS A 139 -1.23 7.74 6.58
CA CYS A 139 -2.37 8.16 7.40
C CYS A 139 -3.37 9.03 6.64
N SER A 140 -2.93 9.82 5.66
CA SER A 140 -3.83 10.67 4.86
C SER A 140 -4.79 9.86 3.98
N TYR A 141 -4.39 8.66 3.55
CA TYR A 141 -5.24 7.72 2.80
C TYR A 141 -6.02 6.76 3.70
N CYS A 142 -5.74 6.72 5.01
CA CYS A 142 -6.41 5.81 5.92
C CYS A 142 -7.87 6.22 6.18
N GLU A 143 -8.80 5.30 6.04
CA GLU A 143 -10.23 5.53 6.33
C GLU A 143 -10.49 5.82 7.81
N TYR A 144 -9.66 5.28 8.69
CA TYR A 144 -9.79 5.44 10.15
C TYR A 144 -9.10 6.69 10.70
N LYS A 145 -8.60 7.59 9.85
CA LYS A 145 -7.85 8.78 10.29
C LYS A 145 -8.60 9.64 11.30
N GLN A 146 -9.90 9.84 11.11
CA GLN A 146 -10.74 10.63 12.03
C GLN A 146 -10.87 9.96 13.40
N SER A 147 -11.07 8.64 13.43
CA SER A 147 -11.13 7.88 14.69
C SER A 147 -9.79 7.78 15.40
N CYS A 148 -8.69 7.88 14.64
CA CYS A 148 -7.34 7.78 15.15
C CYS A 148 -6.82 9.11 15.73
N TRP A 149 -7.30 10.25 15.20
CA TRP A 149 -6.86 11.60 15.54
C TRP A 149 -8.06 12.48 15.92
N GLU A 150 -8.32 12.62 17.22
CA GLU A 150 -9.53 13.29 17.76
C GLU A 150 -9.68 14.75 17.31
N ASN A 151 -8.58 15.47 17.09
CA ASN A 151 -8.56 16.87 16.70
C ASN A 151 -8.11 17.09 15.26
N LEU A 152 -8.39 16.12 14.37
CA LEU A 152 -8.00 16.22 12.97
C LEU A 152 -8.84 17.27 12.26
N ARG A 153 -8.17 18.27 11.67
CA ARG A 153 -8.79 19.32 10.88
C ARG A 153 -8.49 19.13 9.40
N THR A 154 -9.48 19.32 8.55
CA THR A 154 -9.36 19.11 7.10
C THR A 154 -9.46 20.43 6.35
N PHE A 155 -8.40 20.79 5.63
CA PHE A 155 -8.30 22.00 4.82
C PHE A 155 -8.22 21.67 3.34
N ILE A 156 -8.94 22.43 2.49
CA ILE A 156 -9.01 22.19 1.04
C ILE A 156 -8.08 23.14 0.31
N TYR A 157 -6.96 22.59 -0.15
CA TYR A 157 -6.00 23.27 -1.02
C TYR A 157 -6.32 23.02 -2.49
N SER A 158 -5.73 23.79 -3.40
CA SER A 158 -5.92 23.62 -4.85
C SER A 158 -5.49 22.25 -5.39
N TYR A 159 -4.59 21.57 -4.68
CA TYR A 159 -4.09 20.23 -5.02
C TYR A 159 -4.81 19.11 -4.25
N GLY A 160 -5.79 19.43 -3.41
CA GLY A 160 -6.59 18.47 -2.65
C GLY A 160 -6.62 18.73 -1.14
N PRO A 161 -7.25 17.84 -0.38
CA PRO A 161 -7.36 17.98 1.06
C PRO A 161 -6.05 17.73 1.78
N GLU A 162 -5.74 18.56 2.78
CA GLU A 162 -4.72 18.30 3.79
C GLU A 162 -5.35 18.10 5.17
N TYR A 163 -4.82 17.14 5.90
CA TYR A 163 -5.30 16.73 7.22
C TYR A 163 -4.30 17.20 8.28
N LEU A 164 -4.62 18.28 8.98
CA LEU A 164 -3.74 18.87 9.99
C LEU A 164 -4.06 18.33 11.39
N VAL A 165 -3.03 17.93 12.11
CA VAL A 165 -3.08 17.43 13.51
C VAL A 165 -2.70 18.51 14.50
N GLU A 166 -1.80 19.43 14.11
CA GLU A 166 -1.39 20.59 14.86
C GLU A 166 -1.50 21.82 13.96
N VAL A 167 -2.31 22.80 14.38
CA VAL A 167 -2.50 24.08 13.68
C VAL A 167 -1.99 25.20 14.57
N ASN A 168 -0.77 25.66 14.33
CA ASN A 168 -0.16 26.79 15.02
C ASN A 168 -0.42 28.10 14.25
N THR A 169 -0.49 28.00 12.93
CA THR A 169 -0.86 29.10 12.05
C THR A 169 -2.06 28.68 11.22
N GLU A 170 -3.16 29.46 11.31
CA GLU A 170 -4.40 29.16 10.62
C GLU A 170 -4.23 29.21 9.09
N PRO A 171 -4.55 28.12 8.34
CA PRO A 171 -4.49 28.14 6.89
C PRO A 171 -5.51 29.13 6.28
N LYS A 172 -5.09 29.81 5.20
CA LYS A 172 -5.96 30.76 4.45
C LYS A 172 -6.76 30.05 3.35
N VAL A 173 -7.25 28.84 3.62
CA VAL A 173 -8.05 28.03 2.71
C VAL A 173 -9.26 27.47 3.45
N PRO A 174 -10.34 27.08 2.75
CA PRO A 174 -11.54 26.54 3.39
C PRO A 174 -11.24 25.33 4.27
N GLU A 175 -11.85 25.31 5.46
CA GLU A 175 -11.91 24.12 6.31
C GLU A 175 -13.21 23.36 6.06
N VAL A 176 -13.13 22.03 6.05
CA VAL A 176 -14.29 21.14 5.99
C VAL A 176 -14.49 20.50 7.36
N PHE A 177 -15.64 20.71 7.93
CA PHE A 177 -16.07 20.07 9.18
C PHE A 177 -16.69 18.70 8.80
N THR A 178 -16.08 17.62 9.27
CA THR A 178 -16.53 16.23 9.04
C THR A 178 -17.06 15.61 10.32
#